data_512a2105d03c472ff3c10b844cb9b981
#
_entry.id   512a2105d03c472ff3c10b844cb9b981
#
_cell.length_a   1.000
_cell.length_b   1.000
_cell.length_c   1.000
_cell.angle_alpha   90.00
_cell.angle_beta   90.00
_cell.angle_gamma   90.00
#
_symmetry.space_group_name_H-M   'P 1'
#
loop_
_entity.id
_entity.type
_entity.pdbx_description
1 polymer ?
#
loop_
_entity_poly.entity_id
_entity_poly.type
_entity_poly.pdbx_seq_one_letter_code
_entity_poly.pdbx_strand_id
1 'polypeptide(L)'
;MRFRHMVITLSVFALATLTVTQTASAADTNVPGLWPSTFTAAQTDCGSFSRDTNNFCWTAGGDGNLAGPGVELGVKFTSSQSVNITGVRVYRVSPGTVTGHLWDGAGGLPLAAGTFGGSDTHSWQDLTFSQPVPIQPGHTYVASYHVPDTQYAFQHDFFATSGYTAGPITALSSPDSSGNGVYCYDNDPTNCAVFPVNTFLATNYWVTPLWQYNFSGFFQPVDNPPTLNVVKAGSAIPVKFGLGGDQGLDIFRAGYPRATTVSCSTNEPTDVIETTVTAGSSSLQYDSTANQYSYVWKTNSNWAGTCVQFDLGLNDGSTHTFLLQLKK
;
A
#
# COMPACT_ATOMS: atom_id res chain seq x y z
N MET A 1 -41.42 48.28 29.28
CA MET A 1 -40.32 47.61 28.55
C MET A 1 -40.45 46.12 28.77
N ARG A 2 -40.89 45.37 27.75
CA ARG A 2 -41.03 43.89 27.83
C ARG A 2 -39.84 43.29 27.10
N PHE A 3 -38.93 42.60 27.84
CA PHE A 3 -37.84 41.81 27.23
C PHE A 3 -38.44 40.50 26.69
N ARG A 4 -38.28 40.27 25.36
CA ARG A 4 -38.56 38.99 24.72
C ARG A 4 -37.30 38.13 24.82
N HIS A 5 -37.39 36.99 25.49
CA HIS A 5 -36.37 35.96 25.49
C HIS A 5 -36.41 35.21 24.15
N MET A 6 -35.34 35.28 23.38
CA MET A 6 -35.14 34.51 22.15
C MET A 6 -34.51 33.18 22.54
N VAL A 7 -35.26 32.09 22.45
CA VAL A 7 -34.76 30.74 22.64
C VAL A 7 -34.10 30.30 21.32
N ILE A 8 -32.77 30.16 21.31
CA ILE A 8 -32.03 29.60 20.21
C ILE A 8 -31.98 28.06 20.41
N THR A 9 -32.75 27.33 19.60
CA THR A 9 -32.70 25.87 19.55
C THR A 9 -31.48 25.47 18.71
N LEU A 10 -30.44 24.94 19.35
CA LEU A 10 -29.30 24.33 18.69
C LEU A 10 -29.72 22.95 18.22
N SER A 11 -29.90 22.79 16.90
CA SER A 11 -30.10 21.46 16.27
C SER A 11 -28.75 20.78 16.12
N VAL A 12 -28.50 19.78 16.94
CA VAL A 12 -27.36 18.89 16.81
C VAL A 12 -27.63 17.95 15.62
N PHE A 13 -27.01 18.20 14.49
CA PHE A 13 -26.95 17.23 13.40
C PHE A 13 -25.97 16.11 13.79
N ALA A 14 -26.52 14.95 14.15
CA ALA A 14 -25.72 13.73 14.26
C ALA A 14 -25.24 13.33 12.84
N LEU A 15 -23.96 13.51 12.58
CA LEU A 15 -23.33 12.95 11.37
C LEU A 15 -23.27 11.43 11.57
N ALA A 16 -24.15 10.69 10.91
CA ALA A 16 -24.06 9.25 10.81
C ALA A 16 -22.87 8.93 9.91
N THR A 17 -21.76 8.49 10.50
CA THR A 17 -20.65 7.90 9.74
C THR A 17 -21.11 6.58 9.18
N LEU A 18 -21.36 6.52 7.86
CA LEU A 18 -21.58 5.28 7.16
C LEU A 18 -20.23 4.53 7.15
N THR A 19 -20.09 3.52 8.00
CA THR A 19 -18.97 2.57 7.89
C THR A 19 -19.24 1.66 6.71
N VAL A 20 -18.57 1.94 5.59
CA VAL A 20 -18.56 1.03 4.44
C VAL A 20 -17.63 -0.12 4.77
N THR A 21 -18.19 -1.29 5.08
CA THR A 21 -17.41 -2.52 5.23
C THR A 21 -17.01 -3.01 3.84
N GLN A 22 -15.72 -2.99 3.55
CA GLN A 22 -15.20 -3.57 2.31
C GLN A 22 -15.11 -5.10 2.46
N THR A 23 -15.31 -5.83 1.37
CA THR A 23 -14.93 -7.25 1.31
C THR A 23 -13.41 -7.35 1.27
N ALA A 24 -12.82 -8.22 2.09
CA ALA A 24 -11.42 -8.55 1.97
C ALA A 24 -11.15 -9.12 0.57
N SER A 25 -10.13 -8.63 -0.09
CA SER A 25 -9.63 -9.22 -1.32
C SER A 25 -8.44 -10.14 -1.03
N ALA A 26 -8.29 -11.20 -1.83
CA ALA A 26 -7.03 -11.94 -1.86
C ALA A 26 -5.88 -10.95 -2.12
N ALA A 27 -4.72 -11.20 -1.48
CA ALA A 27 -3.58 -10.30 -1.59
C ALA A 27 -3.10 -10.20 -3.05
N ASP A 28 -2.98 -8.97 -3.55
CA ASP A 28 -2.48 -8.70 -4.89
C ASP A 28 -0.96 -8.94 -4.93
N THR A 29 -0.52 -9.81 -5.85
CA THR A 29 0.90 -10.11 -6.03
C THR A 29 1.71 -8.94 -6.58
N ASN A 30 1.05 -7.94 -7.19
CA ASN A 30 1.71 -6.77 -7.76
C ASN A 30 1.86 -5.62 -6.76
N VAL A 31 1.09 -5.60 -5.67
CA VAL A 31 1.20 -4.55 -4.65
C VAL A 31 2.26 -4.96 -3.62
N PRO A 32 3.35 -4.19 -3.48
CA PRO A 32 4.42 -4.54 -2.58
C PRO A 32 4.09 -4.22 -1.12
N GLY A 33 4.57 -5.09 -0.25
CA GLY A 33 4.64 -4.92 1.19
C GLY A 33 5.95 -5.53 1.70
N LEU A 34 6.16 -5.54 3.01
CA LEU A 34 7.30 -6.26 3.61
C LEU A 34 7.27 -7.75 3.29
N TRP A 35 6.07 -8.34 3.37
CA TRP A 35 5.84 -9.74 3.05
C TRP A 35 5.07 -9.82 1.72
N PRO A 36 5.61 -10.49 0.67
CA PRO A 36 4.84 -10.75 -0.54
C PRO A 36 3.66 -11.69 -0.24
N SER A 37 2.61 -11.61 -1.05
CA SER A 37 1.40 -12.45 -0.89
C SER A 37 1.65 -13.95 -1.00
N THR A 38 2.82 -14.34 -1.51
CA THR A 38 3.29 -15.74 -1.62
C THR A 38 4.24 -16.13 -0.49
N PHE A 39 4.50 -15.23 0.47
CA PHE A 39 5.41 -15.51 1.56
C PHE A 39 4.90 -16.65 2.43
N THR A 40 5.76 -17.59 2.75
CA THR A 40 5.52 -18.67 3.72
C THR A 40 6.48 -18.52 4.89
N ALA A 41 6.01 -18.77 6.11
CA ALA A 41 6.86 -18.68 7.29
C ALA A 41 7.95 -19.76 7.27
N ALA A 42 9.15 -19.41 7.69
CA ALA A 42 10.24 -20.37 7.85
C ALA A 42 10.21 -21.08 9.22
N GLN A 43 9.18 -20.86 10.00
CA GLN A 43 9.07 -21.36 11.38
C GLN A 43 8.81 -22.87 11.39
N THR A 44 9.66 -23.62 12.05
CA THR A 44 9.59 -25.08 12.13
C THR A 44 8.99 -25.59 13.43
N ASP A 45 8.96 -24.75 14.47
CA ASP A 45 8.43 -25.08 15.79
C ASP A 45 7.46 -23.99 16.27
N CYS A 46 6.25 -24.38 16.59
CA CYS A 46 5.21 -23.54 17.16
C CYS A 46 5.00 -23.77 18.67
N GLY A 47 5.80 -24.63 19.29
CA GLY A 47 5.60 -25.03 20.68
C GLY A 47 4.23 -25.69 20.88
N SER A 48 3.42 -25.18 21.80
CA SER A 48 2.05 -25.67 22.06
C SER A 48 0.99 -25.08 21.12
N PHE A 49 1.36 -24.20 20.20
CA PHE A 49 0.42 -23.52 19.29
C PHE A 49 0.18 -24.32 18.00
N SER A 50 -0.90 -24.04 17.32
CA SER A 50 -1.23 -24.65 16.03
C SER A 50 -0.32 -24.12 14.92
N ARG A 51 -0.14 -24.94 13.88
CA ARG A 51 0.59 -24.57 12.66
C ARG A 51 -0.25 -24.93 11.44
N ASP A 52 -0.30 -24.03 10.49
CA ASP A 52 -1.01 -24.26 9.23
C ASP A 52 -0.12 -24.88 8.13
N THR A 53 -0.70 -25.12 6.96
CA THR A 53 0.00 -25.69 5.80
C THR A 53 1.04 -24.76 5.17
N ASN A 54 0.99 -23.45 5.48
CA ASN A 54 1.93 -22.45 5.03
C ASN A 54 3.03 -22.16 6.06
N ASN A 55 3.13 -23.01 7.11
CA ASN A 55 4.07 -22.92 8.23
C ASN A 55 3.91 -21.69 9.14
N PHE A 56 2.75 -21.05 9.15
CA PHE A 56 2.46 -20.01 10.14
C PHE A 56 1.99 -20.65 11.45
N CYS A 57 2.60 -20.26 12.56
CA CYS A 57 2.09 -20.54 13.88
C CYS A 57 0.95 -19.60 14.21
N TRP A 58 -0.12 -20.09 14.83
CA TRP A 58 -1.27 -19.29 15.18
C TRP A 58 -1.93 -19.70 16.48
N THR A 59 -2.61 -18.75 17.11
CA THR A 59 -3.39 -18.98 18.32
C THR A 59 -4.76 -19.53 17.94
N ALA A 60 -5.18 -20.63 18.54
CA ALA A 60 -6.51 -21.21 18.30
C ALA A 60 -7.67 -20.49 19.00
N GLY A 61 -7.41 -19.35 19.61
CA GLY A 61 -8.36 -18.66 20.49
C GLY A 61 -8.48 -19.37 21.85
N GLY A 62 -8.32 -18.63 22.96
CA GLY A 62 -8.58 -19.17 24.28
C GLY A 62 -7.48 -20.04 24.87
N ASP A 63 -6.25 -19.59 24.83
CA ASP A 63 -5.26 -19.99 25.82
C ASP A 63 -5.63 -19.35 27.18
N GLY A 64 -6.68 -19.87 27.78
CA GLY A 64 -7.19 -19.75 29.16
C GLY A 64 -7.18 -18.38 29.86
N ASN A 65 -6.31 -17.47 29.44
CA ASN A 65 -6.14 -16.12 29.98
C ASN A 65 -6.35 -15.00 28.94
N LEU A 66 -6.52 -15.32 27.65
CA LEU A 66 -6.63 -14.35 26.55
C LEU A 66 -8.02 -14.35 25.90
N ALA A 67 -9.03 -14.93 26.54
CA ALA A 67 -10.44 -14.76 26.13
C ALA A 67 -10.88 -13.31 26.42
N GLY A 68 -10.20 -12.36 25.82
CA GLY A 68 -10.51 -10.94 25.89
C GLY A 68 -11.32 -10.49 24.67
N PRO A 69 -11.86 -9.27 24.70
CA PRO A 69 -12.74 -8.72 23.66
C PRO A 69 -12.03 -8.37 22.35
N GLY A 70 -10.76 -8.69 22.15
CA GLY A 70 -9.99 -8.45 20.94
C GLY A 70 -8.57 -8.00 21.21
N VAL A 71 -7.78 -7.88 20.13
CA VAL A 71 -6.39 -7.42 20.18
C VAL A 71 -6.00 -6.65 18.92
N GLU A 72 -5.32 -5.53 19.10
CA GLU A 72 -4.61 -4.79 18.06
C GLU A 72 -3.17 -5.30 17.96
N LEU A 73 -2.69 -5.64 16.77
CA LEU A 73 -1.39 -6.25 16.49
C LEU A 73 -0.68 -5.49 15.38
N GLY A 74 0.59 -5.12 15.57
CA GLY A 74 1.25 -4.24 14.63
C GLY A 74 2.76 -4.41 14.48
N VAL A 75 3.29 -3.72 13.47
CA VAL A 75 4.71 -3.61 13.16
C VAL A 75 5.14 -2.14 13.08
N LYS A 76 6.22 -1.78 13.78
CA LYS A 76 6.89 -0.48 13.61
C LYS A 76 7.77 -0.53 12.37
N PHE A 77 7.64 0.47 11.52
CA PHE A 77 8.42 0.57 10.29
C PHE A 77 8.83 2.01 10.00
N THR A 78 9.85 2.13 9.14
CA THR A 78 10.25 3.39 8.51
C THR A 78 10.29 3.21 7.00
N SER A 79 10.36 4.31 6.27
CA SER A 79 10.66 4.32 4.84
C SER A 79 11.96 5.07 4.58
N SER A 80 12.77 4.59 3.64
CA SER A 80 13.96 5.33 3.15
C SER A 80 13.60 6.44 2.17
N GLN A 81 12.36 6.47 1.68
CA GLN A 81 11.88 7.39 0.66
C GLN A 81 10.47 7.89 0.98
N SER A 82 10.07 9.01 0.37
CA SER A 82 8.68 9.48 0.45
C SER A 82 7.80 8.59 -0.43
N VAL A 83 6.86 7.88 0.19
CA VAL A 83 5.90 6.99 -0.47
C VAL A 83 4.51 7.19 0.13
N ASN A 84 3.49 6.69 -0.53
CA ASN A 84 2.12 6.64 -0.03
C ASN A 84 1.82 5.26 0.54
N ILE A 85 1.31 5.19 1.76
CA ILE A 85 0.74 3.94 2.30
C ILE A 85 -0.71 3.86 1.84
N THR A 86 -1.01 2.80 1.09
CA THR A 86 -2.32 2.60 0.45
C THR A 86 -3.22 1.65 1.22
N GLY A 87 -2.67 0.93 2.20
CA GLY A 87 -3.38 -0.06 2.97
C GLY A 87 -2.47 -0.91 3.85
N VAL A 88 -3.01 -2.01 4.32
CA VAL A 88 -2.26 -3.04 5.04
C VAL A 88 -2.55 -4.43 4.47
N ARG A 89 -1.54 -5.29 4.47
CA ARG A 89 -1.66 -6.73 4.20
C ARG A 89 -1.51 -7.50 5.49
N VAL A 90 -2.38 -8.47 5.71
CA VAL A 90 -2.41 -9.29 6.93
C VAL A 90 -2.46 -10.76 6.57
N TYR A 91 -1.72 -11.61 7.27
CA TYR A 91 -1.94 -13.05 7.23
C TYR A 91 -3.05 -13.41 8.21
N ARG A 92 -4.21 -13.73 7.68
CA ARG A 92 -5.43 -13.92 8.43
C ARG A 92 -5.68 -15.38 8.74
N VAL A 93 -6.07 -15.70 9.99
CA VAL A 93 -6.31 -17.08 10.45
C VAL A 93 -7.75 -17.36 10.86
N SER A 94 -8.55 -16.32 11.15
CA SER A 94 -9.96 -16.46 11.54
C SER A 94 -10.89 -15.73 10.57
N PRO A 95 -12.13 -16.20 10.38
CA PRO A 95 -13.16 -15.47 9.62
C PRO A 95 -13.68 -14.27 10.41
N GLY A 96 -14.50 -13.44 9.77
CA GLY A 96 -15.17 -12.31 10.43
C GLY A 96 -14.60 -10.95 9.99
N THR A 97 -14.77 -9.95 10.84
CA THR A 97 -14.37 -8.59 10.56
C THR A 97 -13.01 -8.29 11.18
N VAL A 98 -12.12 -7.67 10.41
CA VAL A 98 -10.81 -7.17 10.85
C VAL A 98 -10.73 -5.70 10.47
N THR A 99 -10.13 -4.87 11.33
CA THR A 99 -9.87 -3.46 11.04
C THR A 99 -8.37 -3.24 10.93
N GLY A 100 -7.92 -2.70 9.80
CA GLY A 100 -6.53 -2.33 9.58
C GLY A 100 -6.31 -0.85 9.88
N HIS A 101 -5.14 -0.51 10.42
CA HIS A 101 -4.79 0.85 10.79
C HIS A 101 -3.38 1.23 10.34
N LEU A 102 -3.19 2.53 10.08
CA LEU A 102 -1.89 3.18 10.00
C LEU A 102 -1.82 4.27 11.06
N TRP A 103 -0.71 4.33 11.79
CA TRP A 103 -0.49 5.29 12.88
C TRP A 103 0.83 6.04 12.70
N ASP A 104 0.90 7.24 13.26
CA ASP A 104 2.17 7.86 13.59
C ASP A 104 2.85 7.05 14.71
N GLY A 105 4.15 6.83 14.63
CA GLY A 105 4.90 6.07 15.65
C GLY A 105 4.90 6.71 17.04
N ALA A 106 4.58 8.00 17.15
CA ALA A 106 4.38 8.69 18.41
C ALA A 106 3.01 8.41 19.05
N GLY A 107 2.11 7.71 18.37
CA GLY A 107 0.76 7.42 18.85
C GLY A 107 -0.28 8.45 18.40
N GLY A 108 -1.42 8.48 19.08
CA GLY A 108 -2.54 9.35 18.77
C GLY A 108 -3.66 8.63 18.01
N LEU A 109 -4.44 9.39 17.23
CA LEU A 109 -5.46 8.81 16.36
C LEU A 109 -4.82 8.18 15.11
N PRO A 110 -5.45 7.14 14.53
CA PRO A 110 -4.93 6.55 13.30
C PRO A 110 -4.93 7.56 12.16
N LEU A 111 -3.87 7.56 11.37
CA LEU A 111 -3.74 8.35 10.14
C LEU A 111 -4.68 7.83 9.06
N ALA A 112 -4.91 6.52 9.05
CA ALA A 112 -5.92 5.86 8.22
C ALA A 112 -6.41 4.58 8.90
N ALA A 113 -7.66 4.24 8.60
CA ALA A 113 -8.29 3.00 9.04
C ALA A 113 -9.21 2.46 7.95
N GLY A 114 -9.41 1.14 7.96
CA GLY A 114 -10.37 0.48 7.11
C GLY A 114 -10.76 -0.87 7.69
N THR A 115 -12.04 -1.20 7.56
CA THR A 115 -12.61 -2.45 8.05
C THR A 115 -12.92 -3.37 6.89
N PHE A 116 -12.54 -4.62 6.99
CA PHE A 116 -12.82 -5.63 5.98
C PHE A 116 -13.31 -6.91 6.62
N GLY A 117 -14.24 -7.58 5.93
CA GLY A 117 -14.80 -8.86 6.33
C GLY A 117 -14.49 -9.92 5.29
N GLY A 118 -14.57 -11.18 5.68
CA GLY A 118 -14.40 -12.30 4.76
C GLY A 118 -14.42 -13.64 5.50
N SER A 119 -14.59 -14.71 4.72
CA SER A 119 -14.56 -16.09 5.19
C SER A 119 -13.19 -16.77 4.99
N ASP A 120 -12.32 -16.16 4.16
CA ASP A 120 -11.03 -16.76 3.84
C ASP A 120 -10.10 -16.68 5.04
N THR A 121 -9.50 -17.82 5.35
CA THR A 121 -8.59 -17.97 6.49
C THR A 121 -7.31 -18.65 6.03
N HIS A 122 -6.24 -18.52 6.83
CA HIS A 122 -4.91 -19.07 6.53
C HIS A 122 -4.37 -18.57 5.17
N SER A 123 -4.59 -17.28 4.92
CA SER A 123 -4.18 -16.61 3.68
C SER A 123 -3.82 -15.15 3.90
N TRP A 124 -2.99 -14.63 3.00
CA TRP A 124 -2.72 -13.19 2.92
C TRP A 124 -3.92 -12.47 2.32
N GLN A 125 -4.30 -11.37 2.95
CA GLN A 125 -5.41 -10.51 2.52
C GLN A 125 -4.99 -9.05 2.58
N ASP A 126 -5.44 -8.28 1.58
CA ASP A 126 -5.18 -6.85 1.47
C ASP A 126 -6.40 -6.04 1.87
N LEU A 127 -6.17 -5.01 2.67
CA LEU A 127 -7.10 -3.93 2.92
C LEU A 127 -6.53 -2.66 2.30
N THR A 128 -7.27 -2.03 1.42
CA THR A 128 -6.94 -0.72 0.86
C THR A 128 -7.66 0.38 1.63
N PHE A 129 -6.94 1.41 2.06
CA PHE A 129 -7.52 2.60 2.66
C PHE A 129 -8.30 3.42 1.62
N SER A 130 -9.29 4.18 2.08
CA SER A 130 -10.09 5.04 1.18
C SER A 130 -9.27 6.15 0.52
N GLN A 131 -8.17 6.56 1.16
CA GLN A 131 -7.20 7.52 0.63
C GLN A 131 -5.78 7.06 0.98
N PRO A 132 -4.82 7.17 0.06
CA PRO A 132 -3.41 6.96 0.34
C PRO A 132 -2.90 7.98 1.38
N VAL A 133 -2.01 7.54 2.26
CA VAL A 133 -1.38 8.40 3.28
C VAL A 133 0.08 8.62 2.93
N PRO A 134 0.51 9.86 2.62
CA PRO A 134 1.90 10.15 2.38
C PRO A 134 2.71 10.02 3.67
N ILE A 135 3.84 9.31 3.62
CA ILE A 135 4.76 9.15 4.74
C ILE A 135 6.13 9.77 4.44
N GLN A 136 6.82 10.16 5.51
CA GLN A 136 8.12 10.83 5.42
C GLN A 136 9.28 9.85 5.61
N PRO A 137 10.39 10.01 4.89
CA PRO A 137 11.59 9.22 5.08
C PRO A 137 12.12 9.31 6.51
N GLY A 138 12.54 8.16 7.06
CA GLY A 138 13.15 8.07 8.39
C GLY A 138 12.21 8.25 9.57
N HIS A 139 10.97 8.70 9.36
CA HIS A 139 9.96 8.77 10.42
C HIS A 139 9.37 7.40 10.72
N THR A 140 9.13 7.10 11.99
CA THR A 140 8.56 5.82 12.41
C THR A 140 7.04 5.85 12.33
N TYR A 141 6.47 4.80 11.76
CA TYR A 141 5.03 4.55 11.70
C TYR A 141 4.72 3.16 12.26
N VAL A 142 3.44 2.90 12.53
CA VAL A 142 2.92 1.57 12.86
C VAL A 142 1.84 1.20 11.87
N ALA A 143 1.98 0.02 11.25
CA ALA A 143 0.92 -0.65 10.53
C ALA A 143 0.37 -1.75 11.41
N SER A 144 -0.95 -1.82 11.60
CA SER A 144 -1.56 -2.75 12.52
C SER A 144 -2.92 -3.24 12.03
N TYR A 145 -3.44 -4.25 12.71
CA TYR A 145 -4.80 -4.75 12.52
C TYR A 145 -5.41 -5.20 13.84
N HIS A 146 -6.71 -5.01 13.98
CA HIS A 146 -7.51 -5.46 15.11
C HIS A 146 -8.29 -6.71 14.76
N VAL A 147 -8.18 -7.74 15.59
CA VAL A 147 -9.00 -8.96 15.55
C VAL A 147 -9.86 -9.09 16.81
N PRO A 148 -11.18 -9.33 16.68
CA PRO A 148 -12.09 -9.36 17.82
C PRO A 148 -12.06 -10.67 18.61
N ASP A 149 -11.45 -11.72 18.08
CA ASP A 149 -11.47 -13.09 18.64
C ASP A 149 -10.11 -13.58 19.15
N THR A 150 -9.11 -12.69 19.17
CA THR A 150 -7.72 -13.00 19.57
C THR A 150 -7.05 -14.15 18.80
N GLN A 151 -7.56 -14.49 17.61
CA GLN A 151 -6.94 -15.48 16.73
C GLN A 151 -6.02 -14.77 15.71
N TYR A 152 -4.74 -15.02 15.80
CA TYR A 152 -3.75 -14.37 14.94
C TYR A 152 -2.54 -15.27 14.68
N ALA A 153 -1.86 -15.03 13.56
CA ALA A 153 -0.58 -15.66 13.24
C ALA A 153 0.58 -14.88 13.86
N PHE A 154 1.64 -15.58 14.25
CA PHE A 154 2.80 -14.96 14.89
C PHE A 154 4.10 -15.72 14.64
N GLN A 155 5.23 -15.04 14.88
CA GLN A 155 6.56 -15.65 15.01
C GLN A 155 7.34 -14.91 16.08
N HIS A 156 7.69 -15.59 17.18
CA HIS A 156 8.55 -15.05 18.22
C HIS A 156 9.97 -14.82 17.70
N ASP A 157 10.69 -13.91 18.36
CA ASP A 157 12.09 -13.58 18.12
C ASP A 157 12.42 -13.09 16.70
N PHE A 158 11.41 -12.83 15.87
CA PHE A 158 11.60 -12.41 14.48
C PHE A 158 12.39 -11.10 14.39
N PHE A 159 12.07 -10.13 15.24
CA PHE A 159 12.72 -8.82 15.30
C PHE A 159 13.78 -8.70 16.40
N ALA A 160 14.22 -9.83 17.02
CA ALA A 160 15.08 -9.80 18.19
C ALA A 160 16.45 -9.18 17.90
N THR A 161 17.03 -9.41 16.73
CA THR A 161 18.39 -8.98 16.39
C THR A 161 18.47 -8.07 15.18
N SER A 162 17.52 -8.19 14.24
CA SER A 162 17.51 -7.44 12.97
C SER A 162 16.12 -7.05 12.56
N GLY A 163 16.01 -5.98 11.78
CA GLY A 163 14.82 -5.62 11.06
C GLY A 163 14.67 -6.42 9.75
N TYR A 164 13.64 -6.09 8.99
CA TYR A 164 13.39 -6.69 7.69
C TYR A 164 13.06 -5.57 6.67
N THR A 165 13.76 -5.57 5.52
CA THR A 165 13.60 -4.53 4.50
C THR A 165 13.07 -5.13 3.20
N ALA A 166 12.06 -4.49 2.62
CA ALA A 166 11.57 -4.78 1.28
C ALA A 166 11.22 -3.47 0.55
N GLY A 167 11.87 -3.22 -0.58
CA GLY A 167 11.79 -1.92 -1.26
C GLY A 167 12.20 -0.77 -0.33
N PRO A 168 11.46 0.32 -0.28
CA PRO A 168 11.77 1.46 0.59
C PRO A 168 11.39 1.23 2.07
N ILE A 169 10.62 0.19 2.39
CA ILE A 169 10.07 -0.04 3.73
C ILE A 169 10.98 -0.95 4.54
N THR A 170 11.25 -0.55 5.78
CA THR A 170 12.00 -1.34 6.76
C THR A 170 11.18 -1.51 8.03
N ALA A 171 10.79 -2.76 8.35
CA ALA A 171 10.38 -3.11 9.72
C ALA A 171 11.60 -3.04 10.63
N LEU A 172 11.51 -2.29 11.71
CA LEU A 172 12.65 -2.05 12.60
C LEU A 172 12.98 -3.29 13.43
N SER A 173 14.24 -3.42 13.85
CA SER A 173 14.61 -4.38 14.89
C SER A 173 14.04 -3.95 16.25
N SER A 174 13.89 -4.87 17.19
CA SER A 174 13.50 -4.54 18.57
C SER A 174 14.52 -3.65 19.28
N PRO A 175 15.85 -3.86 19.15
CA PRO A 175 16.84 -2.94 19.68
C PRO A 175 16.73 -1.51 19.13
N ASP A 176 16.47 -1.34 17.84
CA ASP A 176 16.43 -0.03 17.19
C ASP A 176 15.12 0.75 17.43
N SER A 177 14.05 0.06 17.83
CA SER A 177 12.72 0.64 17.97
C SER A 177 12.17 0.65 19.40
N SER A 178 12.99 0.29 20.41
CA SER A 178 12.51 0.03 21.77
C SER A 178 11.39 -1.02 21.82
N GLY A 179 11.57 -2.08 21.04
CA GLY A 179 10.64 -3.17 20.86
C GLY A 179 9.82 -3.08 19.56
N ASN A 180 9.83 -4.16 18.76
CA ASN A 180 8.96 -4.33 17.62
C ASN A 180 8.18 -5.63 17.72
N GLY A 181 7.07 -5.65 16.94
CA GLY A 181 5.94 -6.50 17.20
C GLY A 181 5.12 -5.92 18.34
N VAL A 182 4.32 -4.88 18.02
CA VAL A 182 3.51 -4.16 19.02
C VAL A 182 2.11 -4.75 19.11
N TYR A 183 1.53 -4.71 20.31
CA TYR A 183 0.15 -5.17 20.51
C TYR A 183 -0.57 -4.39 21.62
N CYS A 184 -1.90 -4.51 21.64
CA CYS A 184 -2.76 -4.06 22.72
C CYS A 184 -4.04 -4.88 22.78
N TYR A 185 -4.36 -5.46 23.95
CA TYR A 185 -5.68 -6.07 24.19
C TYR A 185 -6.72 -5.02 24.54
N ASP A 186 -7.96 -5.21 24.08
CA ASP A 186 -9.08 -4.26 24.32
C ASP A 186 -9.37 -4.03 25.81
N ASN A 187 -9.04 -4.98 26.67
CA ASN A 187 -9.23 -4.91 28.13
C ASN A 187 -7.95 -4.57 28.89
N ASP A 188 -6.88 -4.13 28.20
CA ASP A 188 -5.62 -3.78 28.85
C ASP A 188 -5.81 -2.56 29.77
N PRO A 189 -5.56 -2.71 31.09
CA PRO A 189 -5.72 -1.62 32.05
C PRO A 189 -4.72 -0.48 31.85
N THR A 190 -3.67 -0.67 31.06
CA THR A 190 -2.69 0.37 30.72
C THR A 190 -3.18 1.35 29.65
N ASN A 191 -4.44 1.17 29.20
CA ASN A 191 -5.16 2.07 28.31
C ASN A 191 -4.55 2.21 26.92
N CYS A 192 -4.06 1.13 26.35
CA CYS A 192 -3.62 1.08 24.97
C CYS A 192 -4.78 0.92 23.95
N ALA A 193 -6.00 1.14 24.37
CA ALA A 193 -7.23 0.88 23.63
C ALA A 193 -7.31 1.48 22.21
N VAL A 194 -6.35 2.29 21.81
CA VAL A 194 -6.35 2.99 20.52
C VAL A 194 -5.04 2.83 19.76
N PHE A 195 -3.90 2.69 20.45
CA PHE A 195 -2.58 2.58 19.82
C PHE A 195 -1.77 1.45 20.47
N PRO A 196 -1.26 0.46 19.70
CA PRO A 196 -0.53 -0.67 20.26
C PRO A 196 0.84 -0.23 20.79
N VAL A 197 1.07 -0.40 22.09
CA VAL A 197 2.30 0.03 22.78
C VAL A 197 3.09 -1.13 23.40
N ASN A 198 2.42 -2.25 23.70
CA ASN A 198 3.03 -3.38 24.35
C ASN A 198 3.88 -4.18 23.35
N THR A 199 4.91 -4.87 23.84
CA THR A 199 5.75 -5.77 23.02
C THR A 199 5.95 -7.10 23.73
N PHE A 200 6.07 -8.18 22.99
CA PHE A 200 6.33 -9.50 23.54
C PHE A 200 7.28 -10.29 22.64
N LEU A 201 8.41 -10.73 23.16
CA LEU A 201 9.40 -11.59 22.50
C LEU A 201 9.76 -11.14 21.07
N ALA A 202 9.84 -9.84 20.81
CA ALA A 202 10.16 -9.32 19.47
C ALA A 202 9.39 -10.00 18.33
N THR A 203 8.09 -10.20 18.54
CA THR A 203 7.20 -11.04 17.72
C THR A 203 6.79 -10.35 16.42
N ASN A 204 6.83 -11.08 15.30
CA ASN A 204 6.14 -10.67 14.08
C ASN A 204 4.69 -11.19 14.10
N TYR A 205 3.73 -10.30 13.89
CA TYR A 205 2.30 -10.59 13.81
C TYR A 205 1.76 -10.63 12.39
N TRP A 206 2.67 -10.73 11.41
CA TRP A 206 2.37 -10.91 10.00
C TRP A 206 1.42 -9.86 9.41
N VAL A 207 1.71 -8.61 9.74
CA VAL A 207 1.11 -7.43 9.12
C VAL A 207 2.17 -6.61 8.42
N THR A 208 1.82 -5.99 7.29
CA THR A 208 2.71 -5.12 6.53
C THR A 208 1.96 -3.93 5.96
N PRO A 209 2.56 -2.72 5.91
CA PRO A 209 2.02 -1.65 5.09
C PRO A 209 2.10 -2.04 3.61
N LEU A 210 1.09 -1.66 2.84
CA LEU A 210 1.09 -1.64 1.38
C LEU A 210 1.48 -0.24 0.93
N TRP A 211 2.35 -0.13 -0.06
CA TRP A 211 2.90 1.16 -0.45
C TRP A 211 2.92 1.36 -1.96
N GLN A 212 2.91 2.61 -2.38
CA GLN A 212 3.09 3.05 -3.76
C GLN A 212 3.93 4.32 -3.82
N TYR A 213 4.60 4.54 -4.95
CA TYR A 213 5.28 5.80 -5.21
C TYR A 213 4.32 6.98 -5.18
N ASN A 214 4.83 8.14 -4.80
CA ASN A 214 4.06 9.38 -4.86
C ASN A 214 4.06 9.94 -6.29
N PHE A 215 3.26 9.31 -7.17
CA PHE A 215 3.15 9.73 -8.56
C PHE A 215 2.44 11.09 -8.66
N SER A 216 3.17 12.11 -9.13
CA SER A 216 2.67 13.48 -9.24
C SER A 216 2.16 13.87 -10.64
N GLY A 217 2.06 12.89 -11.55
CA GLY A 217 1.57 13.08 -12.91
C GLY A 217 2.67 13.08 -13.97
N PHE A 218 2.24 13.19 -15.22
CA PHE A 218 3.13 13.42 -16.36
C PHE A 218 3.37 14.91 -16.55
N PHE A 219 4.53 15.27 -17.08
CA PHE A 219 4.94 16.64 -17.37
C PHE A 219 5.17 16.85 -18.86
N GLN A 220 5.09 18.09 -19.30
CA GLN A 220 5.31 18.47 -20.69
C GLN A 220 6.56 17.80 -21.29
N PRO A 221 6.48 17.28 -22.52
CA PRO A 221 5.46 17.56 -23.55
C PRO A 221 4.22 16.63 -23.51
N VAL A 222 4.05 15.80 -22.47
CA VAL A 222 2.89 14.91 -22.31
C VAL A 222 1.90 15.55 -21.34
N ASP A 223 0.66 15.72 -21.76
CA ASP A 223 -0.46 16.14 -20.92
C ASP A 223 -1.08 14.93 -20.22
N ASN A 224 -1.52 15.14 -18.97
CA ASN A 224 -2.22 14.13 -18.20
C ASN A 224 -3.62 13.81 -18.73
N PRO A 225 -4.16 12.63 -18.47
CA PRO A 225 -5.58 12.33 -18.75
C PRO A 225 -6.52 13.39 -18.15
N PRO A 226 -7.63 13.70 -18.83
CA PRO A 226 -8.17 13.01 -20.02
C PRO A 226 -7.67 13.56 -21.37
N THR A 227 -6.61 14.36 -21.43
CA THR A 227 -6.14 15.00 -22.66
C THR A 227 -5.61 13.95 -23.64
N LEU A 228 -6.08 14.02 -24.90
CA LEU A 228 -5.52 13.26 -26.01
C LEU A 228 -4.33 14.02 -26.60
N ASN A 229 -3.14 13.52 -26.34
CA ASN A 229 -1.90 14.09 -26.87
C ASN A 229 -1.80 13.84 -28.39
N VAL A 230 -1.31 14.81 -29.15
CA VAL A 230 -1.20 14.68 -30.62
C VAL A 230 0.24 14.85 -31.06
N VAL A 231 0.83 13.79 -31.62
CA VAL A 231 2.22 13.78 -32.03
C VAL A 231 2.41 13.11 -33.41
N LYS A 232 3.55 13.33 -34.06
CA LYS A 232 3.89 12.66 -35.32
C LYS A 232 4.35 11.22 -35.03
N ALA A 233 3.84 10.25 -35.80
CA ALA A 233 4.31 8.86 -35.75
C ALA A 233 5.81 8.77 -36.07
N GLY A 234 6.52 7.89 -35.37
CA GLY A 234 7.98 7.77 -35.49
C GLY A 234 8.76 8.85 -34.74
N SER A 235 8.12 9.75 -33.99
CA SER A 235 8.81 10.71 -33.14
C SER A 235 9.36 10.07 -31.87
N ALA A 236 10.40 10.69 -31.30
CA ALA A 236 10.84 10.44 -29.95
C ALA A 236 10.09 11.37 -28.99
N ILE A 237 9.47 10.81 -27.96
CA ILE A 237 8.64 11.54 -26.99
C ILE A 237 9.33 11.44 -25.63
N PRO A 238 9.78 12.54 -25.04
CA PRO A 238 10.22 12.55 -23.65
C PRO A 238 9.00 12.38 -22.73
N VAL A 239 8.84 11.19 -22.16
CA VAL A 239 7.85 10.92 -21.12
C VAL A 239 8.46 11.29 -19.78
N LYS A 240 8.04 12.41 -19.23
CA LYS A 240 8.51 12.93 -17.94
C LYS A 240 7.45 12.72 -16.87
N PHE A 241 7.85 12.32 -15.65
CA PHE A 241 6.93 12.08 -14.54
C PHE A 241 7.66 12.26 -13.19
N GLY A 242 6.90 12.44 -12.12
CA GLY A 242 7.43 12.57 -10.77
C GLY A 242 6.98 11.42 -9.87
N LEU A 243 7.87 10.98 -8.96
CA LEU A 243 7.60 9.93 -7.98
C LEU A 243 7.84 10.40 -6.53
N GLY A 244 7.84 11.72 -6.28
CA GLY A 244 8.05 12.29 -4.95
C GLY A 244 9.53 12.33 -4.52
N GLY A 245 10.47 12.06 -5.41
CA GLY A 245 11.91 12.05 -5.16
C GLY A 245 12.63 11.06 -6.05
N ASP A 246 13.93 10.90 -5.82
CA ASP A 246 14.74 9.86 -6.47
C ASP A 246 14.41 8.49 -5.87
N GLN A 247 13.88 7.60 -6.69
CA GLN A 247 13.52 6.23 -6.35
C GLN A 247 14.52 5.22 -6.97
N GLY A 248 15.67 5.71 -7.46
CA GLY A 248 16.58 4.93 -8.28
C GLY A 248 16.10 4.76 -9.73
N LEU A 249 16.78 3.93 -10.51
CA LEU A 249 16.43 3.72 -11.91
C LEU A 249 15.78 2.36 -12.20
N ASP A 250 15.67 1.49 -11.22
CA ASP A 250 14.97 0.21 -11.32
C ASP A 250 13.53 0.33 -10.81
N ILE A 251 12.76 1.20 -11.46
CA ILE A 251 11.39 1.55 -11.06
C ILE A 251 10.32 0.94 -11.95
N PHE A 252 10.69 0.36 -13.09
CA PHE A 252 9.72 -0.23 -14.00
C PHE A 252 9.43 -1.69 -13.66
N ARG A 253 8.15 -2.04 -13.68
CA ARG A 253 7.72 -3.42 -13.63
C ARG A 253 8.17 -4.16 -14.90
N ALA A 254 8.47 -5.45 -14.79
CA ALA A 254 8.85 -6.27 -15.94
C ALA A 254 7.82 -6.17 -17.09
N GLY A 255 8.31 -5.94 -18.33
CA GLY A 255 7.46 -5.74 -19.50
C GLY A 255 6.89 -4.33 -19.67
N TYR A 256 7.34 -3.36 -18.88
CA TYR A 256 6.93 -1.95 -18.96
C TYR A 256 8.13 -1.02 -19.17
N PRO A 257 7.92 0.22 -19.67
CA PRO A 257 6.66 0.74 -20.21
C PRO A 257 6.19 0.01 -21.46
N ARG A 258 4.90 0.03 -21.73
CA ARG A 258 4.31 -0.62 -22.90
C ARG A 258 3.35 0.31 -23.64
N ALA A 259 3.04 -0.04 -24.88
CA ALA A 259 2.10 0.69 -25.70
C ALA A 259 1.12 -0.27 -26.39
N THR A 260 -0.12 0.16 -26.52
CA THR A 260 -1.19 -0.61 -27.16
C THR A 260 -1.92 0.29 -28.12
N THR A 261 -2.09 -0.15 -29.37
CA THR A 261 -3.00 0.56 -30.31
C THR A 261 -4.45 0.40 -29.86
N VAL A 262 -5.14 1.54 -29.82
CA VAL A 262 -6.53 1.60 -29.34
C VAL A 262 -7.40 2.32 -30.33
N SER A 263 -8.72 2.09 -30.28
CA SER A 263 -9.71 2.86 -31.00
C SER A 263 -9.73 4.32 -30.50
N CYS A 264 -9.59 5.29 -31.41
CA CYS A 264 -9.65 6.71 -31.05
C CYS A 264 -11.00 7.18 -30.50
N SER A 265 -12.06 6.39 -30.65
CA SER A 265 -13.40 6.74 -30.21
C SER A 265 -13.83 6.05 -28.92
N THR A 266 -13.34 4.82 -28.68
CA THR A 266 -13.74 4.01 -27.53
C THR A 266 -12.60 3.70 -26.55
N ASN A 267 -11.35 3.94 -26.96
CA ASN A 267 -10.11 3.56 -26.26
C ASN A 267 -9.95 2.04 -26.05
N GLU A 268 -10.76 1.24 -26.74
CA GLU A 268 -10.63 -0.23 -26.70
C GLU A 268 -9.40 -0.67 -27.48
N PRO A 269 -8.66 -1.67 -27.00
CA PRO A 269 -7.50 -2.23 -27.71
C PRO A 269 -7.89 -2.74 -29.12
N THR A 270 -7.08 -2.41 -30.11
CA THR A 270 -7.27 -2.81 -31.52
C THR A 270 -6.15 -3.71 -32.03
N ASP A 271 -5.06 -3.83 -31.27
CA ASP A 271 -3.89 -4.61 -31.64
C ASP A 271 -3.22 -5.18 -30.37
N VAL A 272 -2.17 -5.97 -30.57
CA VAL A 272 -1.38 -6.55 -29.48
C VAL A 272 -0.62 -5.50 -28.69
N ILE A 273 -0.38 -5.81 -27.40
CA ILE A 273 0.42 -4.97 -26.52
C ILE A 273 1.89 -5.12 -26.89
N GLU A 274 2.58 -4.00 -27.09
CA GLU A 274 4.01 -3.97 -27.40
C GLU A 274 4.81 -3.29 -26.26
N THR A 275 5.95 -3.90 -25.88
CA THR A 275 6.92 -3.21 -25.02
C THR A 275 7.51 -2.03 -25.78
N THR A 276 7.59 -0.86 -25.13
CA THR A 276 8.15 0.33 -25.76
C THR A 276 9.65 0.22 -25.95
N VAL A 277 10.16 0.93 -26.96
CA VAL A 277 11.61 1.05 -27.20
C VAL A 277 12.06 2.49 -26.95
N THR A 278 13.26 2.64 -26.42
CA THR A 278 13.87 3.96 -26.21
C THR A 278 14.40 4.53 -27.52
N ALA A 279 14.53 5.85 -27.61
CA ALA A 279 15.15 6.55 -28.73
C ALA A 279 16.67 6.44 -28.63
N GLY A 280 17.28 5.74 -29.59
CA GLY A 280 18.74 5.54 -29.64
C GLY A 280 19.27 4.78 -28.43
N SER A 281 20.30 5.30 -27.77
CA SER A 281 20.91 4.77 -26.55
C SER A 281 20.37 5.44 -25.28
N SER A 282 19.25 6.18 -25.36
CA SER A 282 18.66 6.81 -24.19
C SER A 282 18.13 5.76 -23.21
N SER A 283 18.30 6.02 -21.93
CA SER A 283 17.77 5.21 -20.84
C SER A 283 16.90 6.08 -19.93
N LEU A 284 16.24 5.48 -18.96
CA LEU A 284 15.60 6.22 -17.89
C LEU A 284 16.65 7.08 -17.17
N GLN A 285 16.31 8.34 -16.90
CA GLN A 285 17.14 9.29 -16.18
C GLN A 285 16.32 9.99 -15.10
N TYR A 286 16.96 10.41 -14.02
CA TYR A 286 16.40 11.26 -13.00
C TYR A 286 17.11 12.62 -12.98
N ASP A 287 16.34 13.69 -13.03
CA ASP A 287 16.79 15.08 -12.86
C ASP A 287 16.47 15.54 -11.42
N SER A 288 17.49 15.64 -10.59
CA SER A 288 17.34 16.04 -9.19
C SER A 288 16.93 17.51 -9.02
N THR A 289 17.23 18.37 -10.01
CA THR A 289 16.85 19.79 -9.98
C THR A 289 15.37 19.97 -10.27
N ALA A 290 14.86 19.24 -11.26
CA ALA A 290 13.44 19.24 -11.62
C ALA A 290 12.60 18.29 -10.76
N ASN A 291 13.23 17.39 -10.00
CA ASN A 291 12.60 16.29 -9.28
C ASN A 291 11.73 15.43 -10.22
N GLN A 292 12.29 15.05 -11.38
CA GLN A 292 11.55 14.38 -12.44
C GLN A 292 12.36 13.23 -13.05
N TYR A 293 11.66 12.16 -13.39
CA TYR A 293 12.16 11.13 -14.30
C TYR A 293 11.90 11.52 -15.73
N SER A 294 12.76 11.07 -16.65
CA SER A 294 12.62 11.21 -18.09
C SER A 294 12.93 9.90 -18.79
N TYR A 295 11.94 9.39 -19.52
CA TYR A 295 12.03 8.22 -20.38
C TYR A 295 11.74 8.63 -21.81
N VAL A 296 12.71 8.51 -22.73
CA VAL A 296 12.53 8.96 -24.12
C VAL A 296 12.01 7.79 -24.96
N TRP A 297 10.70 7.75 -25.18
CA TRP A 297 10.03 6.72 -25.97
C TRP A 297 10.10 6.99 -27.46
N LYS A 298 10.54 6.02 -28.25
CA LYS A 298 10.51 6.04 -29.71
C LYS A 298 9.21 5.42 -30.21
N THR A 299 8.30 6.23 -30.75
CA THR A 299 7.05 5.73 -31.32
C THR A 299 7.28 5.01 -32.65
N ASN A 300 6.41 4.04 -32.96
CA ASN A 300 6.47 3.30 -34.22
C ASN A 300 5.87 4.16 -35.36
N SER A 301 6.61 4.29 -36.48
CA SER A 301 6.14 5.04 -37.64
C SER A 301 4.94 4.38 -38.36
N ASN A 302 4.76 3.07 -38.20
CA ASN A 302 3.66 2.32 -38.78
C ASN A 302 2.33 2.60 -38.06
N TRP A 303 2.34 3.24 -36.88
CA TRP A 303 1.14 3.63 -36.14
C TRP A 303 0.55 4.96 -36.61
N ALA A 304 1.00 5.50 -37.74
CA ALA A 304 0.47 6.74 -38.30
C ALA A 304 -1.02 6.65 -38.60
N GLY A 305 -1.81 7.56 -38.04
CA GLY A 305 -3.27 7.59 -38.15
C GLY A 305 -4.02 6.79 -37.10
N THR A 306 -3.34 6.18 -36.13
CA THR A 306 -3.94 5.43 -35.03
C THR A 306 -3.92 6.20 -33.70
N CYS A 307 -4.68 5.73 -32.74
CA CYS A 307 -4.51 6.11 -31.33
C CYS A 307 -3.76 5.03 -30.56
N VAL A 308 -2.99 5.44 -29.58
CA VAL A 308 -2.14 4.56 -28.79
C VAL A 308 -2.29 4.93 -27.30
N GLN A 309 -2.48 3.93 -26.46
CA GLN A 309 -2.35 4.05 -25.02
C GLN A 309 -0.93 3.70 -24.62
N PHE A 310 -0.30 4.58 -23.86
CA PHE A 310 0.97 4.31 -23.20
C PHE A 310 0.71 3.96 -21.74
N ASP A 311 1.31 2.86 -21.26
CA ASP A 311 1.21 2.40 -19.88
C ASP A 311 2.58 2.45 -19.22
N LEU A 312 2.70 3.26 -18.17
CA LEU A 312 3.82 3.32 -17.26
C LEU A 312 3.53 2.39 -16.08
N GLY A 313 3.94 1.14 -16.15
CA GLY A 313 3.82 0.19 -15.05
C GLY A 313 5.05 0.26 -14.15
N LEU A 314 4.84 0.55 -12.88
CA LEU A 314 5.89 0.70 -11.88
C LEU A 314 6.02 -0.58 -11.02
N ASN A 315 7.17 -0.78 -10.40
CA ASN A 315 7.44 -1.95 -9.56
C ASN A 315 6.73 -1.90 -8.19
N ASP A 316 6.07 -0.76 -7.88
CA ASP A 316 5.14 -0.60 -6.76
C ASP A 316 3.72 -1.13 -7.06
N GLY A 317 3.53 -1.80 -8.20
CA GLY A 317 2.26 -2.33 -8.66
C GLY A 317 1.36 -1.33 -9.38
N SER A 318 1.65 -0.02 -9.30
CA SER A 318 0.85 1.01 -9.96
C SER A 318 1.04 1.01 -11.49
N THR A 319 0.03 1.52 -12.19
CA THR A 319 0.09 1.76 -13.64
C THR A 319 -0.53 3.12 -13.95
N HIS A 320 0.21 3.98 -14.62
CA HIS A 320 -0.21 5.31 -15.02
C HIS A 320 -0.25 5.39 -16.53
N THR A 321 -1.31 5.94 -17.10
CA THR A 321 -1.55 5.89 -18.54
C THR A 321 -1.78 7.27 -19.13
N PHE A 322 -1.51 7.42 -20.41
CA PHE A 322 -1.98 8.54 -21.22
C PHE A 322 -2.27 8.08 -22.65
N LEU A 323 -3.04 8.88 -23.38
CA LEU A 323 -3.44 8.58 -24.76
C LEU A 323 -2.75 9.50 -25.75
N LEU A 324 -2.41 8.94 -26.90
CA LEU A 324 -1.85 9.67 -28.04
C LEU A 324 -2.65 9.41 -29.31
N GLN A 325 -2.81 10.45 -30.13
CA GLN A 325 -3.16 10.35 -31.54
C GLN A 325 -1.90 10.55 -32.38
N LEU A 326 -1.54 9.56 -33.19
CA LEU A 326 -0.34 9.59 -34.00
C LEU A 326 -0.67 10.08 -35.44
N LYS A 327 -0.19 11.28 -35.79
CA LYS A 327 -0.34 11.86 -37.13
C LYS A 327 0.73 11.34 -38.09
N LYS A 328 0.42 11.44 -39.40
CA LYS A 328 1.37 11.17 -40.49
C LYS A 328 2.53 12.15 -40.51
#